data_38664771c78bbaac0d4e56151e811229
#
_entry.id   38664771c78bbaac0d4e56151e811229
#
_cell.length_a   1.000
_cell.length_b   1.000
_cell.length_c   1.000
_cell.angle_alpha   90.00
_cell.angle_beta   90.00
_cell.angle_gamma   90.00
#
_symmetry.space_group_name_H-M   'P 1'
#
loop_
_entity.id
_entity.type
_entity.pdbx_description
1 polymer ?
#
loop_
_entity_poly.entity_id
_entity_poly.type
_entity_poly.pdbx_seq_one_letter_code
_entity_poly.pdbx_strand_id
1 'polypeptide(L)'
;MTIKDIAKKCGVGVSTVSRALNNHPDINPETKKMILKTVEESNFVPNNSARNLKRTDSKSIAILVKEIDNPFFATMMRVMEKKIRRQKYSFFIQHMGKDQDEVDTALELIKEKKLRGIIFLGGDFRKNKERIAKIKVPFVVSTAAFDKLPEKCIASYVSIDDRAESRKIVDYLCETGHKKIAILASDKKDENIGKLR
;
A
#
# COMPACT_ATOMS: atom_id res chain seq x y z
N MET A 1 -8.91 2.50 29.51
CA MET A 1 -7.66 2.90 30.22
C MET A 1 -6.69 3.53 29.22
N THR A 2 -5.96 4.54 29.60
CA THR A 2 -4.99 5.28 28.76
C THR A 2 -3.56 5.05 29.26
N ILE A 3 -2.57 5.41 28.44
CA ILE A 3 -1.15 5.38 28.84
C ILE A 3 -0.86 6.28 30.06
N LYS A 4 -1.65 7.34 30.23
CA LYS A 4 -1.56 8.23 31.41
C LYS A 4 -2.00 7.52 32.69
N ASP A 5 -3.04 6.67 32.57
CA ASP A 5 -3.53 5.90 33.72
C ASP A 5 -2.52 4.82 34.15
N ILE A 6 -1.87 4.17 33.19
CA ILE A 6 -0.76 3.23 33.47
C ILE A 6 0.39 3.96 34.15
N ALA A 7 0.79 5.12 33.65
CA ALA A 7 1.86 5.94 34.23
C ALA A 7 1.55 6.31 35.68
N LYS A 8 0.32 6.73 35.96
CA LYS A 8 -0.16 7.06 37.30
C LYS A 8 -0.14 5.83 38.24
N LYS A 9 -0.63 4.66 37.75
CA LYS A 9 -0.61 3.41 38.54
C LYS A 9 0.79 2.93 38.91
N CYS A 10 1.74 3.12 37.99
CA CYS A 10 3.14 2.70 38.20
C CYS A 10 4.00 3.78 38.87
N GLY A 11 3.48 4.97 39.19
CA GLY A 11 4.26 6.08 39.76
C GLY A 11 5.39 6.59 38.86
N VAL A 12 5.25 6.47 37.53
CA VAL A 12 6.30 6.85 36.55
C VAL A 12 5.77 7.83 35.51
N GLY A 13 6.67 8.45 34.79
CA GLY A 13 6.31 9.32 33.66
C GLY A 13 5.72 8.53 32.47
N VAL A 14 4.85 9.18 31.66
CA VAL A 14 4.29 8.63 30.42
C VAL A 14 5.40 8.22 29.45
N SER A 15 6.51 8.97 29.39
CA SER A 15 7.69 8.64 28.59
C SER A 15 8.35 7.32 29.03
N THR A 16 8.39 7.04 30.32
CA THR A 16 8.93 5.79 30.88
C THR A 16 8.04 4.59 30.51
N VAL A 17 6.71 4.73 30.61
CA VAL A 17 5.77 3.72 30.14
C VAL A 17 5.95 3.45 28.64
N SER A 18 6.07 4.51 27.85
CA SER A 18 6.31 4.39 26.40
C SER A 18 7.63 3.68 26.09
N ARG A 19 8.69 3.93 26.80
CA ARG A 19 9.99 3.24 26.66
C ARG A 19 9.87 1.76 27.03
N ALA A 20 9.16 1.42 28.10
CA ALA A 20 8.90 0.04 28.50
C ALA A 20 8.17 -0.75 27.41
N LEU A 21 7.06 -0.20 26.90
CA LEU A 21 6.25 -0.81 25.85
C LEU A 21 7.01 -0.96 24.51
N ASN A 22 8.02 -0.13 24.27
CA ASN A 22 8.84 -0.16 23.07
C ASN A 22 10.16 -0.91 23.22
N ASN A 23 10.39 -1.53 24.37
CA ASN A 23 11.60 -2.28 24.65
C ASN A 23 12.88 -1.43 24.46
N HIS A 24 12.83 -0.17 24.92
CA HIS A 24 13.96 0.76 24.78
C HIS A 24 15.14 0.30 25.64
N PRO A 25 16.39 0.36 25.15
CA PRO A 25 17.55 -0.15 25.88
C PRO A 25 17.83 0.60 27.20
N ASP A 26 17.48 1.88 27.28
CA ASP A 26 17.77 2.72 28.45
C ASP A 26 16.78 2.56 29.62
N ILE A 27 15.83 1.61 29.55
CA ILE A 27 14.87 1.42 30.63
C ILE A 27 15.42 0.44 31.66
N ASN A 28 15.31 0.82 32.95
CA ASN A 28 15.65 -0.09 34.04
C ASN A 28 14.80 -1.38 33.96
N PRO A 29 15.42 -2.58 34.03
CA PRO A 29 14.72 -3.85 33.88
C PRO A 29 13.59 -4.08 34.91
N GLU A 30 13.76 -3.66 36.15
CA GLU A 30 12.75 -3.77 37.19
C GLU A 30 11.55 -2.89 36.92
N THR A 31 11.80 -1.64 36.54
CA THR A 31 10.76 -0.69 36.15
C THR A 31 9.98 -1.19 34.92
N LYS A 32 10.68 -1.75 33.95
CA LYS A 32 10.05 -2.37 32.77
C LYS A 32 9.14 -3.52 33.15
N LYS A 33 9.61 -4.44 33.99
CA LYS A 33 8.85 -5.61 34.47
C LYS A 33 7.56 -5.17 35.18
N MET A 34 7.67 -4.19 36.08
CA MET A 34 6.53 -3.61 36.80
C MET A 34 5.48 -3.02 35.81
N ILE A 35 5.94 -2.23 34.85
CA ILE A 35 5.04 -1.61 33.85
C ILE A 35 4.35 -2.66 33.00
N LEU A 36 5.08 -3.66 32.49
CA LEU A 36 4.49 -4.72 31.65
C LEU A 36 3.46 -5.54 32.41
N LYS A 37 3.72 -5.85 33.69
CA LYS A 37 2.75 -6.51 34.57
C LYS A 37 1.48 -5.67 34.73
N THR A 38 1.60 -4.37 35.01
CA THR A 38 0.46 -3.47 35.15
C THR A 38 -0.35 -3.33 33.85
N VAL A 39 0.32 -3.35 32.70
CA VAL A 39 -0.30 -3.34 31.37
C VAL A 39 -1.12 -4.59 31.14
N GLU A 40 -0.59 -5.77 31.47
CA GLU A 40 -1.25 -7.07 31.35
C GLU A 40 -2.48 -7.16 32.28
N GLU A 41 -2.31 -6.87 33.56
CA GLU A 41 -3.40 -6.86 34.55
C GLU A 41 -4.52 -5.87 34.23
N SER A 42 -4.19 -4.82 33.51
CA SER A 42 -5.14 -3.77 33.13
C SER A 42 -5.80 -3.99 31.78
N ASN A 43 -5.49 -5.07 31.07
CA ASN A 43 -5.90 -5.31 29.66
C ASN A 43 -5.68 -4.07 28.77
N PHE A 44 -4.60 -3.33 29.03
CA PHE A 44 -4.32 -2.10 28.27
C PHE A 44 -3.73 -2.44 26.91
N VAL A 45 -4.46 -2.05 25.85
CA VAL A 45 -3.96 -2.14 24.47
C VAL A 45 -3.43 -0.78 24.03
N PRO A 46 -2.11 -0.68 23.69
CA PRO A 46 -1.53 0.57 23.22
C PRO A 46 -2.26 1.08 21.96
N ASN A 47 -2.74 2.32 21.98
CA ASN A 47 -3.35 2.93 20.82
C ASN A 47 -2.28 3.36 19.80
N ASN A 48 -2.08 2.54 18.77
CA ASN A 48 -1.12 2.80 17.72
C ASN A 48 -1.48 4.05 16.88
N SER A 49 -2.75 4.42 16.79
CA SER A 49 -3.19 5.62 16.07
C SER A 49 -2.73 6.90 16.76
N ALA A 50 -2.85 6.98 18.09
CA ALA A 50 -2.33 8.11 18.87
C ALA A 50 -0.80 8.21 18.82
N ARG A 51 -0.12 7.07 18.68
CA ARG A 51 1.33 6.99 18.50
C ARG A 51 1.77 7.48 17.13
N ASN A 52 1.03 7.14 16.09
CA ASN A 52 1.31 7.55 14.71
C ASN A 52 1.09 9.05 14.50
N LEU A 53 0.18 9.68 15.25
CA LEU A 53 -0.02 11.14 15.23
C LEU A 53 1.22 11.94 15.68
N LYS A 54 2.00 11.41 16.63
CA LYS A 54 3.23 12.07 17.13
C LYS A 54 4.48 11.74 16.30
N ARG A 55 4.44 10.74 15.42
CA ARG A 55 5.59 10.40 14.57
C ARG A 55 5.58 11.23 13.31
N THR A 56 6.68 11.92 13.06
CA THR A 56 6.96 12.60 11.80
C THR A 56 7.17 11.62 10.66
N ASP A 57 7.52 10.37 10.97
CA ASP A 57 7.83 9.31 10.01
C ASP A 57 6.82 8.15 10.17
N SER A 58 5.80 8.16 9.35
CA SER A 58 4.82 7.06 9.28
C SER A 58 5.45 5.87 8.56
N LYS A 59 5.34 4.67 9.15
CA LYS A 59 5.69 3.41 8.48
C LYS A 59 4.49 2.80 7.76
N SER A 60 3.58 3.63 7.25
CA SER A 60 2.36 3.17 6.60
C SER A 60 2.45 3.29 5.08
N ILE A 61 2.05 2.24 4.38
CA ILE A 61 1.95 2.16 2.92
C ILE A 61 0.48 1.98 2.56
N ALA A 62 0.00 2.69 1.55
CA ALA A 62 -1.31 2.44 0.97
C ALA A 62 -1.17 1.56 -0.29
N ILE A 63 -2.06 0.59 -0.42
CA ILE A 63 -2.26 -0.16 -1.67
C ILE A 63 -3.61 0.28 -2.23
N LEU A 64 -3.60 1.02 -3.33
CA LEU A 64 -4.79 1.45 -4.04
C LEU A 64 -5.09 0.43 -5.13
N VAL A 65 -6.28 -0.18 -5.08
CA VAL A 65 -6.67 -1.23 -6.03
C VAL A 65 -8.02 -0.88 -6.66
N LYS A 66 -8.10 -0.94 -7.98
CA LYS A 66 -9.33 -0.58 -8.71
C LYS A 66 -10.30 -1.76 -8.84
N GLU A 67 -9.80 -2.96 -9.03
CA GLU A 67 -10.59 -4.19 -9.19
C GLU A 67 -10.24 -5.18 -8.08
N ILE A 68 -10.77 -4.96 -6.87
CA ILE A 68 -10.42 -5.77 -5.70
C ILE A 68 -10.85 -7.24 -5.85
N ASP A 69 -11.92 -7.49 -6.62
CA ASP A 69 -12.46 -8.83 -6.87
C ASP A 69 -11.65 -9.61 -7.93
N ASN A 70 -10.69 -8.97 -8.57
CA ASN A 70 -9.86 -9.63 -9.57
C ASN A 70 -8.87 -10.61 -8.89
N PRO A 71 -8.96 -11.93 -9.15
CA PRO A 71 -8.10 -12.94 -8.52
C PRO A 71 -6.60 -12.69 -8.75
N PHE A 72 -6.25 -12.06 -9.86
CA PHE A 72 -4.88 -11.67 -10.18
C PHE A 72 -4.33 -10.67 -9.14
N PHE A 73 -5.08 -9.61 -8.83
CA PHE A 73 -4.69 -8.65 -7.81
C PHE A 73 -4.71 -9.25 -6.41
N ALA A 74 -5.64 -10.14 -6.10
CA ALA A 74 -5.67 -10.83 -4.82
C ALA A 74 -4.38 -11.62 -4.56
N THR A 75 -3.85 -12.30 -5.58
CA THR A 75 -2.58 -13.03 -5.49
C THR A 75 -1.39 -12.07 -5.29
N MET A 76 -1.35 -10.96 -6.02
CA MET A 76 -0.31 -9.94 -5.87
C MET A 76 -0.35 -9.31 -4.47
N MET A 77 -1.52 -8.92 -3.98
CA MET A 77 -1.69 -8.33 -2.65
C MET A 77 -1.18 -9.25 -1.54
N ARG A 78 -1.43 -10.57 -1.63
CA ARG A 78 -0.92 -11.55 -0.67
C ARG A 78 0.60 -11.58 -0.60
N VAL A 79 1.26 -11.51 -1.76
CA VAL A 79 2.73 -11.47 -1.83
C VAL A 79 3.28 -10.15 -1.28
N MET A 80 2.65 -9.03 -1.64
CA MET A 80 3.02 -7.70 -1.16
C MET A 80 2.87 -7.60 0.35
N GLU A 81 1.75 -8.04 0.91
CA GLU A 81 1.51 -8.08 2.34
C GLU A 81 2.65 -8.76 3.08
N LYS A 82 3.00 -9.98 2.67
CA LYS A 82 4.07 -10.75 3.31
C LYS A 82 5.42 -10.00 3.30
N LYS A 83 5.74 -9.34 2.19
CA LYS A 83 6.99 -8.56 2.06
C LYS A 83 6.96 -7.27 2.87
N ILE A 84 5.86 -6.53 2.84
CA ILE A 84 5.69 -5.26 3.58
C ILE A 84 5.79 -5.52 5.10
N ARG A 85 5.11 -6.57 5.60
CA ARG A 85 5.17 -6.95 7.02
C ARG A 85 6.57 -7.36 7.48
N ARG A 86 7.32 -8.09 6.63
CA ARG A 86 8.72 -8.47 6.94
C ARG A 86 9.62 -7.24 7.14
N GLN A 87 9.35 -6.16 6.43
CA GLN A 87 10.07 -4.88 6.57
C GLN A 87 9.54 -4.00 7.71
N LYS A 88 8.63 -4.54 8.55
CA LYS A 88 8.01 -3.84 9.68
C LYS A 88 7.24 -2.57 9.29
N TYR A 89 6.71 -2.53 8.07
CA TYR A 89 5.75 -1.54 7.63
C TYR A 89 4.33 -2.01 7.92
N SER A 90 3.45 -1.07 8.27
CA SER A 90 2.01 -1.27 8.23
C SER A 90 1.50 -0.95 6.82
N PHE A 91 0.39 -1.55 6.42
CA PHE A 91 -0.28 -1.19 5.16
C PHE A 91 -1.78 -1.27 5.35
N PHE A 92 -2.49 -0.58 4.47
CA PHE A 92 -3.93 -0.75 4.30
C PHE A 92 -4.25 -0.77 2.80
N ILE A 93 -5.38 -1.40 2.49
CA ILE A 93 -5.88 -1.48 1.13
C ILE A 93 -7.00 -0.47 0.99
N GLN A 94 -6.90 0.38 -0.04
CA GLN A 94 -7.95 1.29 -0.44
C GLN A 94 -8.55 0.78 -1.75
N HIS A 95 -9.77 0.27 -1.67
CA HIS A 95 -10.54 -0.02 -2.87
C HIS A 95 -11.00 1.28 -3.51
N MET A 96 -10.89 1.34 -4.83
CA MET A 96 -11.29 2.49 -5.64
C MET A 96 -12.42 2.09 -6.56
N GLY A 97 -13.47 2.90 -6.60
CA GLY A 97 -14.56 2.78 -7.57
C GLY A 97 -14.09 3.08 -9.00
N LYS A 98 -14.87 2.67 -9.98
CA LYS A 98 -14.54 2.88 -11.42
C LYS A 98 -14.33 4.34 -11.77
N ASP A 99 -15.12 5.24 -11.18
CA ASP A 99 -15.12 6.68 -11.45
C ASP A 99 -14.15 7.48 -10.57
N GLN A 100 -13.51 6.84 -9.59
CA GLN A 100 -12.54 7.50 -8.72
C GLN A 100 -11.19 7.66 -9.43
N ASP A 101 -10.64 8.88 -9.30
CA ASP A 101 -9.32 9.20 -9.81
C ASP A 101 -8.22 8.70 -8.86
N GLU A 102 -7.25 7.98 -9.41
CA GLU A 102 -6.18 7.36 -8.65
C GLU A 102 -5.28 8.39 -7.97
N VAL A 103 -5.00 9.47 -8.67
CA VAL A 103 -4.07 10.52 -8.18
C VAL A 103 -4.72 11.35 -7.09
N ASP A 104 -5.99 11.73 -7.25
CA ASP A 104 -6.72 12.49 -6.23
C ASP A 104 -6.86 11.69 -4.95
N THR A 105 -7.30 10.42 -5.06
CA THR A 105 -7.40 9.52 -3.92
C THR A 105 -6.04 9.37 -3.21
N ALA A 106 -4.96 9.25 -3.96
CA ALA A 106 -3.62 9.15 -3.39
C ALA A 106 -3.22 10.42 -2.64
N LEU A 107 -3.47 11.61 -3.21
CA LEU A 107 -3.13 12.89 -2.59
C LEU A 107 -3.91 13.12 -1.28
N GLU A 108 -5.19 12.76 -1.24
CA GLU A 108 -6.01 12.79 -0.04
C GLU A 108 -5.46 11.87 1.05
N LEU A 109 -5.18 10.62 0.71
CA LEU A 109 -4.63 9.65 1.65
C LEU A 109 -3.25 10.04 2.19
N ILE A 110 -2.38 10.62 1.37
CA ILE A 110 -1.09 11.13 1.80
C ILE A 110 -1.27 12.18 2.88
N LYS A 111 -2.20 13.12 2.66
CA LYS A 111 -2.48 14.21 3.59
C LYS A 111 -3.07 13.69 4.90
N GLU A 112 -4.03 12.77 4.83
CA GLU A 112 -4.73 12.23 6.01
C GLU A 112 -3.88 11.25 6.83
N LYS A 113 -3.16 10.34 6.17
CA LYS A 113 -2.53 9.17 6.80
C LYS A 113 -1.02 9.29 6.93
N LYS A 114 -0.39 10.39 6.47
CA LYS A 114 1.07 10.58 6.49
C LYS A 114 1.81 9.38 5.89
N LEU A 115 1.44 8.97 4.70
CA LEU A 115 1.97 7.76 4.07
C LEU A 115 3.48 7.84 3.80
N ARG A 116 4.17 6.70 3.97
CA ARG A 116 5.57 6.52 3.55
C ARG A 116 5.69 6.21 2.07
N GLY A 117 4.67 5.61 1.48
CA GLY A 117 4.63 5.25 0.07
C GLY A 117 3.28 4.71 -0.37
N ILE A 118 3.11 4.57 -1.67
CA ILE A 118 1.87 4.10 -2.30
C ILE A 118 2.19 3.02 -3.34
N ILE A 119 1.33 2.01 -3.43
CA ILE A 119 1.32 1.03 -4.50
C ILE A 119 -0.02 1.14 -5.21
N PHE A 120 0.00 1.41 -6.49
CA PHE A 120 -1.17 1.39 -7.36
C PHE A 120 -1.26 0.04 -8.07
N LEU A 121 -2.38 -0.66 -7.92
CA LEU A 121 -2.70 -1.88 -8.63
C LEU A 121 -3.82 -1.63 -9.63
N GLY A 122 -3.49 -1.68 -10.90
CA GLY A 122 -4.39 -1.28 -11.97
C GLY A 122 -4.53 0.23 -12.07
N GLY A 123 -5.50 0.67 -12.86
CA GLY A 123 -5.78 2.09 -13.10
C GLY A 123 -5.28 2.61 -14.45
N ASP A 124 -5.61 3.86 -14.75
CA ASP A 124 -5.19 4.55 -15.98
C ASP A 124 -4.59 5.93 -15.67
N PHE A 125 -3.29 6.04 -15.84
CA PHE A 125 -2.53 7.24 -15.52
C PHE A 125 -2.20 8.10 -16.75
N ARG A 126 -2.63 7.72 -17.95
CA ARG A 126 -2.33 8.44 -19.21
C ARG A 126 -2.86 9.87 -19.20
N LYS A 127 -4.05 10.06 -18.61
CA LYS A 127 -4.70 11.38 -18.49
C LYS A 127 -4.17 12.23 -17.34
N ASN A 128 -3.34 11.65 -16.46
CA ASN A 128 -2.93 12.26 -15.18
C ASN A 128 -1.43 12.58 -15.09
N LYS A 129 -0.72 12.68 -16.22
CA LYS A 129 0.76 12.84 -16.26
C LYS A 129 1.27 14.00 -15.40
N GLU A 130 0.63 15.17 -15.49
CA GLU A 130 1.05 16.36 -14.73
C GLU A 130 0.67 16.26 -13.25
N ARG A 131 -0.47 15.61 -12.96
CA ARG A 131 -1.01 15.52 -11.62
C ARG A 131 -0.25 14.49 -10.76
N ILE A 132 0.22 13.40 -11.36
CA ILE A 132 1.00 12.37 -10.67
C ILE A 132 2.33 12.95 -10.12
N ALA A 133 2.88 13.99 -10.74
CA ALA A 133 4.06 14.72 -10.25
C ALA A 133 3.82 15.46 -8.92
N LYS A 134 2.57 15.63 -8.50
CA LYS A 134 2.21 16.20 -7.18
C LYS A 134 2.40 15.19 -6.04
N ILE A 135 2.48 13.89 -6.34
CA ILE A 135 2.76 12.87 -5.34
C ILE A 135 4.22 12.99 -4.90
N LYS A 136 4.43 13.37 -3.64
CA LYS A 136 5.77 13.63 -3.08
C LYS A 136 6.34 12.46 -2.27
N VAL A 137 5.57 11.40 -2.08
CA VAL A 137 6.05 10.15 -1.47
C VAL A 137 6.45 9.16 -2.55
N PRO A 138 7.37 8.22 -2.27
CA PRO A 138 7.67 7.13 -3.21
C PRO A 138 6.43 6.33 -3.59
N PHE A 139 6.29 5.98 -4.86
CA PHE A 139 5.18 5.14 -5.29
C PHE A 139 5.58 4.13 -6.37
N VAL A 140 4.79 3.07 -6.46
CA VAL A 140 4.91 2.05 -7.51
C VAL A 140 3.59 1.97 -8.25
N VAL A 141 3.66 1.99 -9.57
CA VAL A 141 2.51 1.72 -10.45
C VAL A 141 2.70 0.32 -11.01
N SER A 142 1.73 -0.56 -10.78
CA SER A 142 1.78 -1.94 -11.23
C SER A 142 0.54 -2.29 -12.05
N THR A 143 0.75 -2.94 -13.19
CA THR A 143 -0.34 -3.43 -14.07
C THR A 143 -1.35 -2.36 -14.47
N ALA A 144 -0.90 -1.13 -14.67
CA ALA A 144 -1.73 0.00 -15.07
C ALA A 144 -1.39 0.49 -16.47
N ALA A 145 -2.30 1.23 -17.10
CA ALA A 145 -1.99 1.95 -18.32
C ALA A 145 -1.13 3.18 -18.00
N PHE A 146 0.09 3.16 -18.51
CA PHE A 146 1.06 4.22 -18.26
C PHE A 146 2.03 4.35 -19.43
N ASP A 147 2.30 5.56 -19.89
CA ASP A 147 3.23 5.76 -21.02
C ASP A 147 4.67 5.98 -20.52
N LYS A 148 4.86 6.97 -19.65
CA LYS A 148 6.16 7.36 -19.11
C LYS A 148 6.02 8.07 -17.76
N LEU A 149 6.81 7.64 -16.78
CA LEU A 149 6.91 8.32 -15.48
C LEU A 149 7.51 9.71 -15.63
N PRO A 150 6.95 10.74 -14.97
CA PRO A 150 7.59 12.05 -14.93
C PRO A 150 8.96 11.98 -14.24
N GLU A 151 9.96 12.65 -14.79
CA GLU A 151 11.35 12.61 -14.29
C GLU A 151 11.52 13.08 -12.83
N LYS A 152 10.58 13.91 -12.36
CA LYS A 152 10.62 14.47 -10.99
C LYS A 152 9.95 13.58 -9.93
N CYS A 153 9.50 12.37 -10.28
CA CYS A 153 8.83 11.47 -9.35
C CYS A 153 9.81 10.45 -8.77
N ILE A 154 9.64 10.13 -7.46
CA ILE A 154 10.27 8.96 -6.84
C ILE A 154 9.34 7.78 -7.09
N ALA A 155 9.41 7.20 -8.27
CA ALA A 155 8.46 6.20 -8.71
C ALA A 155 9.11 5.07 -9.51
N SER A 156 8.46 3.91 -9.45
CA SER A 156 8.78 2.74 -10.27
C SER A 156 7.54 2.24 -10.97
N TYR A 157 7.72 1.69 -12.17
CA TYR A 157 6.67 1.06 -12.94
C TYR A 157 6.99 -0.41 -13.14
N VAL A 158 6.00 -1.27 -12.91
CA VAL A 158 6.11 -2.73 -13.08
C VAL A 158 4.94 -3.21 -13.89
N SER A 159 5.20 -3.72 -15.09
CA SER A 159 4.17 -4.26 -15.98
C SER A 159 4.73 -5.37 -16.85
N ILE A 160 3.84 -6.11 -17.48
CA ILE A 160 4.14 -7.02 -18.57
C ILE A 160 3.90 -6.24 -19.87
N ASP A 161 4.69 -6.49 -20.90
CA ASP A 161 4.39 -6.03 -22.25
C ASP A 161 3.32 -6.96 -22.86
N ASP A 162 2.07 -6.69 -22.49
CA ASP A 162 0.92 -7.50 -22.90
C ASP A 162 0.79 -7.58 -24.44
N ARG A 163 1.23 -6.54 -25.15
CA ARG A 163 1.19 -6.53 -26.61
C ARG A 163 2.22 -7.49 -27.21
N ALA A 164 3.44 -7.46 -26.71
CA ALA A 164 4.48 -8.39 -27.13
C ALA A 164 4.13 -9.84 -26.77
N GLU A 165 3.60 -10.06 -25.57
CA GLU A 165 3.20 -11.40 -25.12
C GLU A 165 1.97 -11.91 -25.88
N SER A 166 0.98 -11.10 -26.19
CA SER A 166 -0.17 -11.48 -27.01
C SER A 166 0.26 -11.84 -28.44
N ARG A 167 1.23 -11.12 -29.01
CA ARG A 167 1.79 -11.47 -30.31
C ARG A 167 2.40 -12.87 -30.28
N LYS A 168 3.21 -13.19 -29.28
CA LYS A 168 3.80 -14.54 -29.14
C LYS A 168 2.76 -15.64 -29.10
N ILE A 169 1.61 -15.41 -28.43
CA ILE A 169 0.50 -16.37 -28.39
C ILE A 169 -0.09 -16.58 -29.80
N VAL A 170 -0.33 -15.49 -30.53
CA VAL A 170 -0.87 -15.59 -31.90
C VAL A 170 0.13 -16.30 -32.81
N ASP A 171 1.41 -15.94 -32.73
CA ASP A 171 2.46 -16.57 -33.54
C ASP A 171 2.52 -18.08 -33.26
N TYR A 172 2.50 -18.49 -32.00
CA TYR A 172 2.46 -19.89 -31.58
C TYR A 172 1.25 -20.63 -32.15
N LEU A 173 0.04 -20.02 -32.10
CA LEU A 173 -1.17 -20.63 -32.67
C LEU A 173 -1.05 -20.79 -34.19
N CYS A 174 -0.45 -19.82 -34.89
CA CYS A 174 -0.20 -19.91 -36.33
C CYS A 174 0.80 -21.02 -36.67
N GLU A 175 1.89 -21.11 -35.93
CA GLU A 175 2.93 -22.14 -36.11
C GLU A 175 2.40 -23.56 -35.87
N THR A 176 1.45 -23.71 -34.94
CA THR A 176 0.75 -24.97 -34.66
C THR A 176 -0.41 -25.28 -35.65
N GLY A 177 -0.57 -24.46 -36.69
CA GLY A 177 -1.48 -24.69 -37.79
C GLY A 177 -2.89 -24.14 -37.65
N HIS A 178 -3.15 -23.33 -36.62
CA HIS A 178 -4.45 -22.67 -36.45
C HIS A 178 -4.62 -21.51 -37.44
N LYS A 179 -5.64 -21.59 -38.29
CA LYS A 179 -5.95 -20.59 -39.33
C LYS A 179 -7.09 -19.65 -38.94
N LYS A 180 -7.89 -20.03 -37.92
CA LYS A 180 -9.02 -19.22 -37.45
C LYS A 180 -8.82 -19.01 -35.93
N ILE A 181 -8.54 -17.79 -35.55
CA ILE A 181 -8.25 -17.41 -34.17
C ILE A 181 -9.30 -16.39 -33.74
N ALA A 182 -9.93 -16.59 -32.60
CA ALA A 182 -10.87 -15.66 -32.00
C ALA A 182 -10.27 -15.07 -30.71
N ILE A 183 -10.55 -13.80 -30.46
CA ILE A 183 -10.15 -13.10 -29.23
C ILE A 183 -11.41 -12.68 -28.48
N LEU A 184 -11.48 -13.07 -27.22
CA LEU A 184 -12.47 -12.55 -26.29
C LEU A 184 -11.87 -11.33 -25.58
N ALA A 185 -12.46 -10.18 -25.77
CA ALA A 185 -12.04 -8.91 -25.16
C ALA A 185 -13.20 -8.27 -24.41
N SER A 186 -12.90 -7.31 -23.53
CA SER A 186 -13.93 -6.52 -22.86
C SER A 186 -14.72 -5.65 -23.86
N ASP A 187 -15.90 -5.19 -23.44
CA ASP A 187 -16.80 -4.37 -24.29
C ASP A 187 -16.10 -3.14 -24.90
N LYS A 188 -16.53 -2.78 -26.12
CA LYS A 188 -16.00 -1.60 -26.86
C LYS A 188 -16.15 -0.27 -26.13
N LYS A 189 -17.10 -0.16 -25.20
CA LYS A 189 -17.32 1.03 -24.35
C LYS A 189 -16.38 1.12 -23.16
N ASP A 190 -15.75 0.00 -22.79
CA ASP A 190 -14.79 -0.03 -21.73
C ASP A 190 -13.47 0.52 -22.26
N GLU A 191 -13.16 1.78 -22.00
CA GLU A 191 -11.84 2.40 -22.26
C GLU A 191 -10.74 1.80 -21.40
N ASN A 192 -11.02 0.69 -20.72
CA ASN A 192 -10.13 0.01 -19.82
C ASN A 192 -8.96 -0.67 -20.54
N ILE A 193 -7.92 -0.90 -19.79
CA ILE A 193 -6.62 -1.46 -20.14
C ILE A 193 -6.71 -2.72 -21.02
N GLY A 194 -7.78 -3.51 -20.90
CA GLY A 194 -8.00 -4.72 -21.69
C GLY A 194 -8.08 -4.54 -23.21
N LYS A 195 -8.30 -3.30 -23.72
CA LYS A 195 -8.32 -3.02 -25.16
C LYS A 195 -6.98 -2.60 -25.74
N LEU A 196 -6.04 -2.24 -24.88
CA LEU A 196 -4.72 -1.74 -25.27
C LEU A 196 -3.64 -2.80 -25.07
N ARG A 197 -4.04 -3.96 -24.57
CA ARG A 197 -3.21 -5.14 -24.36
C ARG A 197 -3.20 -6.09 -25.53
#